data_8dbe5daf104629432225a5688291f0b1
#
_entry.id   8dbe5daf104629432225a5688291f0b1
#
_cell.length_a   1.000
_cell.length_b   1.000
_cell.length_c   1.000
_cell.angle_alpha   90.00
_cell.angle_beta   90.00
_cell.angle_gamma   90.00
#
_symmetry.space_group_name_H-M   'P 1'
#
loop_
_entity.id
_entity.type
_entity.pdbx_description
1 polymer ?
#
loop_
_entity_poly.entity_id
_entity_poly.type
_entity_poly.pdbx_seq_one_letter_code
_entity_poly.pdbx_strand_id
1 'polypeptide(L)'
;MEDNAFLIIEEWSSQERKTRDKIKSKKPFSRRFSLDGVFSWASLPKTERRQSAVIMPCVKDLDGRDAILLVEKGKNLKHHAGQMAFPGGSREKKDMTPLDTALRELEEEVGIAQEMVEVVEALPKEYVYSSDFVIYPYLAYINGDDLFDAISLDEEELASAVLVDIKKLPLPPKLRWMKTPQGVTVYPEFYLNSRRMVWGATARILWRLIRKYYMNTGELCL
;
A
#
# COMPACT_ATOMS: atom_id res chain seq x y z
N MET A 1 18.71 21.34 -0.35
CA MET A 1 18.45 20.11 0.45
C MET A 1 17.02 19.71 0.12
N GLU A 2 16.86 18.69 -0.73
CA GLU A 2 15.54 18.16 -1.04
C GLU A 2 15.03 17.49 0.23
N ASP A 3 14.02 18.07 0.87
CA ASP A 3 13.26 17.42 1.93
C ASP A 3 12.57 16.19 1.33
N ASN A 4 13.19 15.04 1.48
CA ASN A 4 12.66 13.78 0.96
C ASN A 4 11.33 13.46 1.67
N ALA A 5 10.26 13.47 0.89
CA ALA A 5 8.93 13.08 1.37
C ALA A 5 8.80 11.57 1.63
N PHE A 6 9.87 10.80 1.46
CA PHE A 6 9.88 9.34 1.58
C PHE A 6 11.27 8.85 1.98
N LEU A 7 11.26 7.69 2.57
CA LEU A 7 12.43 6.93 2.95
C LEU A 7 12.48 5.66 2.12
N ILE A 8 13.63 5.36 1.53
CA ILE A 8 13.87 4.06 0.91
C ILE A 8 14.36 3.13 2.01
N ILE A 9 13.68 2.00 2.20
CA ILE A 9 13.99 1.07 3.31
C ILE A 9 15.44 0.60 3.27
N GLU A 10 16.00 0.41 2.07
CA GLU A 10 17.42 0.03 1.89
C GLU A 10 18.39 1.09 2.42
N GLU A 11 18.08 2.37 2.25
CA GLU A 11 18.91 3.48 2.75
C GLU A 11 18.81 3.64 4.27
N TRP A 12 17.65 3.29 4.83
CA TRP A 12 17.39 3.44 6.26
C TRP A 12 18.03 2.31 7.09
N SER A 13 18.07 1.10 6.58
CA SER A 13 18.65 -0.06 7.28
C SER A 13 20.11 0.12 7.67
N SER A 14 20.85 1.00 7.03
CA SER A 14 22.28 1.22 7.27
C SER A 14 22.59 2.31 8.31
N GLN A 15 21.74 3.30 8.48
CA GLN A 15 22.01 4.45 9.37
C GLN A 15 21.33 4.34 10.75
N GLU A 16 20.17 3.73 10.87
CA GLU A 16 19.35 3.75 12.09
C GLU A 16 19.42 2.48 12.95
N ARG A 17 19.96 1.38 12.46
CA ARG A 17 20.23 0.18 13.29
C ARG A 17 21.08 0.49 14.54
N LYS A 18 21.88 1.58 14.51
CA LYS A 18 22.74 2.00 15.62
C LYS A 18 22.01 2.73 16.75
N THR A 19 20.78 3.21 16.51
CA THR A 19 20.02 4.00 17.51
C THR A 19 18.99 3.14 18.25
N ARG A 20 18.68 1.95 17.74
CA ARG A 20 17.60 1.05 18.19
C ARG A 20 17.81 0.35 19.53
N ASP A 21 19.05 0.22 20.01
CA ASP A 21 19.33 -0.51 21.25
C ASP A 21 18.77 0.15 22.53
N LYS A 22 18.08 1.28 22.42
CA LYS A 22 17.61 2.07 23.58
C LYS A 22 16.10 2.10 23.82
N ILE A 23 15.25 1.57 22.91
CA ILE A 23 13.79 1.65 23.08
C ILE A 23 13.18 0.25 23.00
N LYS A 24 13.35 -0.55 24.04
CA LYS A 24 12.55 -1.78 24.23
C LYS A 24 11.40 -1.48 25.18
N SER A 25 10.21 -1.77 24.74
CA SER A 25 8.95 -2.06 25.45
C SER A 25 7.78 -1.13 25.12
N LYS A 26 6.97 -1.54 24.16
CA LYS A 26 5.54 -1.26 24.18
C LYS A 26 4.78 -2.54 23.81
N LYS A 27 3.66 -2.78 24.53
CA LYS A 27 2.83 -3.99 24.42
C LYS A 27 2.24 -4.15 23.01
N PRO A 28 2.04 -5.40 22.54
CA PRO A 28 1.39 -5.65 21.26
C PRO A 28 -0.02 -5.03 21.23
N PHE A 29 -0.34 -4.41 20.13
CA PHE A 29 -1.60 -3.76 19.86
C PHE A 29 -2.68 -4.84 19.73
N SER A 30 -3.65 -4.89 20.64
CA SER A 30 -4.76 -5.84 20.61
C SER A 30 -6.07 -5.13 20.26
N ARG A 31 -6.28 -4.78 19.00
CA ARG A 31 -7.65 -4.56 18.49
C ARG A 31 -7.98 -5.67 17.52
N ARG A 32 -9.01 -6.45 17.84
CA ARG A 32 -9.56 -7.46 16.93
C ARG A 32 -10.25 -6.73 15.78
N PHE A 33 -9.81 -7.02 14.56
CA PHE A 33 -10.54 -6.70 13.36
C PHE A 33 -11.92 -7.34 13.41
N SER A 34 -12.97 -6.55 13.19
CA SER A 34 -14.30 -7.09 12.90
C SER A 34 -14.27 -7.61 11.46
N LEU A 35 -14.51 -8.90 11.29
CA LEU A 35 -14.63 -9.54 9.97
C LEU A 35 -15.86 -9.05 9.18
N ASP A 36 -16.58 -8.06 9.70
CA ASP A 36 -17.71 -7.43 9.03
C ASP A 36 -17.20 -6.71 7.76
N GLY A 37 -17.46 -7.31 6.62
CA GLY A 37 -17.03 -6.79 5.31
C GLY A 37 -15.96 -7.62 4.58
N VAL A 38 -15.40 -8.67 5.19
CA VAL A 38 -14.57 -9.64 4.46
C VAL A 38 -15.50 -10.63 3.77
N PHE A 39 -15.63 -10.48 2.47
CA PHE A 39 -16.46 -11.37 1.65
C PHE A 39 -15.59 -12.47 1.04
N SER A 40 -16.11 -13.71 1.04
CA SER A 40 -15.52 -14.76 0.21
C SER A 40 -15.58 -14.37 -1.26
N TRP A 41 -14.57 -14.76 -2.04
CA TRP A 41 -14.60 -14.63 -3.49
C TRP A 41 -15.87 -15.25 -4.11
N ALA A 42 -16.37 -16.32 -3.52
CA ALA A 42 -17.59 -16.99 -3.99
C ALA A 42 -18.85 -16.18 -3.75
N SER A 43 -18.89 -15.29 -2.77
CA SER A 43 -20.05 -14.44 -2.43
C SER A 43 -20.07 -13.11 -3.19
N LEU A 44 -18.97 -12.75 -3.84
CA LEU A 44 -18.93 -11.53 -4.65
C LEU A 44 -19.67 -11.71 -5.98
N PRO A 45 -20.27 -10.64 -6.53
CA PRO A 45 -20.90 -10.71 -7.83
C PRO A 45 -19.95 -11.28 -8.88
N LYS A 46 -20.43 -12.24 -9.67
CA LYS A 46 -19.64 -12.79 -10.77
C LYS A 46 -19.22 -11.66 -11.70
N THR A 47 -17.96 -11.66 -12.08
CA THR A 47 -17.39 -10.72 -13.03
C THR A 47 -16.49 -11.48 -13.98
N GLU A 48 -16.52 -11.11 -15.26
CA GLU A 48 -15.57 -11.61 -16.26
C GLU A 48 -14.20 -10.94 -16.10
N ARG A 49 -14.11 -9.83 -15.35
CA ARG A 49 -12.88 -9.13 -15.10
C ARG A 49 -11.95 -9.94 -14.21
N ARG A 50 -10.65 -9.77 -14.45
CA ARG A 50 -9.62 -10.32 -13.57
C ARG A 50 -9.72 -9.69 -12.18
N GLN A 51 -9.61 -10.51 -11.16
CA GLN A 51 -9.73 -10.10 -9.77
C GLN A 51 -8.35 -10.01 -9.12
N SER A 52 -8.12 -8.94 -8.38
CA SER A 52 -6.90 -8.73 -7.60
C SER A 52 -7.24 -8.09 -6.26
N ALA A 53 -6.33 -8.18 -5.33
CA ALA A 53 -6.43 -7.47 -4.06
C ALA A 53 -5.10 -6.82 -3.70
N VAL A 54 -5.18 -5.70 -3.01
CA VAL A 54 -4.01 -4.98 -2.54
C VAL A 54 -4.20 -4.61 -1.07
N ILE A 55 -3.13 -4.54 -0.35
CA ILE A 55 -3.13 -4.03 1.02
C ILE A 55 -2.40 -2.69 1.06
N MET A 56 -2.94 -1.75 1.80
CA MET A 56 -2.32 -0.45 2.06
C MET A 56 -1.80 -0.44 3.48
N PRO A 57 -0.51 -0.75 3.69
CA PRO A 57 0.07 -0.79 5.01
C PRO A 57 0.35 0.63 5.49
N CYS A 58 -0.35 1.06 6.54
CA CYS A 58 0.01 2.22 7.34
C CYS A 58 0.98 1.77 8.43
N VAL A 59 2.18 2.29 8.38
CA VAL A 59 3.22 2.03 9.37
C VAL A 59 3.12 3.08 10.46
N LYS A 60 2.81 2.63 11.68
CA LYS A 60 2.66 3.49 12.86
C LYS A 60 3.95 3.57 13.67
N ASP A 61 4.08 4.68 14.39
CA ASP A 61 5.18 4.92 15.32
C ASP A 61 6.60 4.83 14.70
N LEU A 62 6.70 5.16 13.41
CA LEU A 62 7.99 5.26 12.73
C LEU A 62 8.70 6.54 13.20
N ASP A 63 9.44 6.48 14.30
CA ASP A 63 10.06 7.66 14.95
C ASP A 63 9.06 8.80 15.18
N GLY A 64 7.85 8.47 15.64
CA GLY A 64 6.77 9.44 15.88
C GLY A 64 6.08 9.95 14.63
N ARG A 65 6.26 9.28 13.50
CA ARG A 65 5.60 9.57 12.22
C ARG A 65 4.80 8.38 11.74
N ASP A 66 3.75 8.64 11.01
CA ASP A 66 2.97 7.65 10.30
C ASP A 66 3.32 7.69 8.82
N ALA A 67 3.56 6.54 8.23
CA ALA A 67 3.92 6.41 6.83
C ALA A 67 3.07 5.35 6.11
N ILE A 68 2.95 5.47 4.80
CA ILE A 68 2.37 4.42 3.95
C ILE A 68 3.52 3.66 3.29
N LEU A 69 3.46 2.33 3.34
CA LEU A 69 4.37 1.48 2.59
C LEU A 69 3.87 1.32 1.15
N LEU A 70 4.74 1.65 0.21
CA LEU A 70 4.58 1.38 -1.21
C LEU A 70 5.76 0.52 -1.69
N VAL A 71 5.54 -0.22 -2.77
CA VAL A 71 6.57 -0.98 -3.46
C VAL A 71 6.82 -0.40 -4.85
N GLU A 72 8.08 -0.39 -5.28
CA GLU A 72 8.45 -0.09 -6.65
C GLU A 72 8.64 -1.41 -7.41
N LYS A 73 7.80 -1.65 -8.40
CA LYS A 73 7.87 -2.86 -9.22
C LYS A 73 9.16 -2.92 -10.02
N GLY A 74 9.74 -4.11 -10.14
CA GLY A 74 10.99 -4.35 -10.86
C GLY A 74 10.96 -3.86 -12.31
N LYS A 75 12.07 -3.33 -12.80
CA LYS A 75 12.17 -2.76 -14.17
C LYS A 75 12.09 -3.82 -15.25
N ASN A 76 12.38 -5.09 -14.93
CA ASN A 76 12.40 -6.21 -15.86
C ASN A 76 11.01 -6.86 -16.02
N LEU A 77 10.00 -6.41 -15.30
CA LEU A 77 8.66 -6.95 -15.43
C LEU A 77 8.02 -6.55 -16.76
N LYS A 78 7.26 -7.49 -17.36
CA LYS A 78 6.52 -7.23 -18.61
C LYS A 78 5.44 -6.16 -18.47
N HIS A 79 4.89 -6.04 -17.28
CA HIS A 79 3.83 -5.09 -16.96
C HIS A 79 4.18 -4.34 -15.68
N HIS A 80 3.77 -3.06 -15.62
CA HIS A 80 3.96 -2.21 -14.44
C HIS A 80 5.42 -1.94 -14.02
N ALA A 81 6.39 -2.19 -14.89
CA ALA A 81 7.81 -1.96 -14.62
C ALA A 81 8.08 -0.55 -14.08
N GLY A 82 8.76 -0.44 -12.94
CA GLY A 82 9.11 0.82 -12.29
C GLY A 82 7.92 1.60 -11.71
N GLN A 83 6.72 1.01 -11.62
CA GLN A 83 5.56 1.69 -11.05
C GLN A 83 5.52 1.53 -9.53
N MET A 84 5.11 2.62 -8.87
CA MET A 84 4.80 2.60 -7.45
C MET A 84 3.41 2.01 -7.24
N ALA A 85 3.31 1.01 -6.37
CA ALA A 85 2.08 0.30 -6.08
C ALA A 85 1.93 -0.01 -4.58
N PHE A 86 0.73 -0.36 -4.15
CA PHE A 86 0.54 -1.09 -2.90
C PHE A 86 0.95 -2.55 -3.10
N PRO A 87 1.48 -3.23 -2.08
CA PRO A 87 1.65 -4.68 -2.12
C PRO A 87 0.35 -5.37 -2.50
N GLY A 88 0.43 -6.34 -3.39
CA GLY A 88 -0.76 -7.03 -3.85
C GLY A 88 -0.66 -7.55 -5.27
N GLY A 89 -1.59 -8.45 -5.60
CA GLY A 89 -1.58 -9.12 -6.89
C GLY A 89 -2.89 -9.80 -7.25
N SER A 90 -2.79 -10.75 -8.17
CA SER A 90 -3.93 -11.46 -8.71
C SER A 90 -4.41 -12.55 -7.75
N ARG A 91 -5.74 -12.76 -7.73
CA ARG A 91 -6.35 -13.87 -7.04
C ARG A 91 -5.80 -15.21 -7.55
N GLU A 92 -5.44 -16.06 -6.62
CA GLU A 92 -5.13 -17.46 -6.87
C GLU A 92 -6.27 -18.40 -6.44
N LYS A 93 -6.22 -19.66 -6.88
CA LYS A 93 -7.24 -20.66 -6.54
C LYS A 93 -7.30 -20.99 -5.05
N LYS A 94 -6.16 -20.87 -4.36
CA LYS A 94 -6.05 -21.11 -2.90
C LYS A 94 -6.68 -20.00 -2.06
N ASP A 95 -6.82 -18.79 -2.63
CA ASP A 95 -7.36 -17.64 -1.92
C ASP A 95 -8.87 -17.74 -1.79
N MET A 96 -9.37 -17.80 -0.58
CA MET A 96 -10.80 -17.92 -0.28
C MET A 96 -11.49 -16.55 -0.30
N THR A 97 -10.75 -15.50 0.08
CA THR A 97 -11.23 -14.12 0.17
C THR A 97 -10.29 -13.15 -0.55
N PRO A 98 -10.73 -11.94 -0.92
CA PRO A 98 -9.81 -10.91 -1.39
C PRO A 98 -8.75 -10.54 -0.34
N LEU A 99 -9.08 -10.63 0.95
CA LEU A 99 -8.12 -10.36 2.01
C LEU A 99 -7.00 -11.40 2.03
N ASP A 100 -7.32 -12.70 1.84
CA ASP A 100 -6.30 -13.75 1.76
C ASP A 100 -5.30 -13.46 0.63
N THR A 101 -5.81 -13.02 -0.54
CA THR A 101 -4.96 -12.59 -1.65
C THR A 101 -4.04 -11.44 -1.23
N ALA A 102 -4.58 -10.40 -0.60
CA ALA A 102 -3.81 -9.21 -0.23
C ALA A 102 -2.73 -9.51 0.82
N LEU A 103 -3.05 -10.34 1.81
CA LEU A 103 -2.11 -10.76 2.87
C LEU A 103 -1.02 -11.69 2.33
N ARG A 104 -1.39 -12.67 1.47
CA ARG A 104 -0.43 -13.55 0.82
C ARG A 104 0.59 -12.77 -0.01
N GLU A 105 0.11 -11.84 -0.84
CA GLU A 105 0.97 -11.00 -1.68
C GLU A 105 1.89 -10.09 -0.84
N LEU A 106 1.39 -9.56 0.30
CA LEU A 106 2.22 -8.79 1.23
C LEU A 106 3.37 -9.64 1.78
N GLU A 107 3.09 -10.88 2.16
CA GLU A 107 4.10 -11.81 2.68
C GLU A 107 5.07 -12.23 1.58
N GLU A 108 4.58 -12.61 0.38
CA GLU A 108 5.39 -13.03 -0.76
C GLU A 108 6.29 -11.89 -1.28
N GLU A 109 5.74 -10.68 -1.45
CA GLU A 109 6.47 -9.52 -2.02
C GLU A 109 7.39 -8.82 -1.02
N VAL A 110 6.96 -8.71 0.25
CA VAL A 110 7.59 -7.82 1.24
C VAL A 110 8.10 -8.56 2.47
N GLY A 111 7.75 -9.84 2.63
CA GLY A 111 8.16 -10.68 3.76
C GLY A 111 7.40 -10.40 5.07
N ILE A 112 6.35 -9.59 5.03
CA ILE A 112 5.57 -9.25 6.23
C ILE A 112 4.51 -10.30 6.45
N ALA A 113 4.67 -11.10 7.50
CA ALA A 113 3.72 -12.15 7.88
C ALA A 113 2.36 -11.56 8.29
N GLN A 114 1.29 -12.28 7.99
CA GLN A 114 -0.08 -11.81 8.25
C GLN A 114 -0.36 -11.51 9.72
N GLU A 115 0.32 -12.18 10.65
CA GLU A 115 0.19 -11.99 12.10
C GLU A 115 0.70 -10.62 12.58
N MET A 116 1.55 -9.98 11.78
CA MET A 116 2.10 -8.64 12.03
C MET A 116 1.17 -7.53 11.55
N VAL A 117 0.06 -7.89 10.92
CA VAL A 117 -0.82 -6.96 10.21
C VAL A 117 -2.16 -6.84 10.92
N GLU A 118 -2.50 -5.65 11.37
CA GLU A 118 -3.84 -5.34 11.86
C GLU A 118 -4.68 -4.80 10.69
N VAL A 119 -5.55 -5.63 10.13
CA VAL A 119 -6.47 -5.18 9.07
C VAL A 119 -7.56 -4.30 9.67
N VAL A 120 -7.69 -3.08 9.16
CA VAL A 120 -8.61 -2.06 9.68
C VAL A 120 -9.96 -2.10 8.97
N GLU A 121 -9.93 -2.05 7.64
CA GLU A 121 -11.15 -2.05 6.84
C GLU A 121 -10.92 -2.45 5.37
N ALA A 122 -11.99 -2.92 4.74
CA ALA A 122 -12.07 -3.04 3.30
C ALA A 122 -12.42 -1.67 2.69
N LEU A 123 -11.65 -1.21 1.72
CA LEU A 123 -11.89 0.04 1.01
C LEU A 123 -12.79 -0.20 -0.23
N PRO A 124 -13.42 0.86 -0.77
CA PRO A 124 -14.20 0.72 -2.00
C PRO A 124 -13.35 0.17 -3.14
N LYS A 125 -13.86 -0.87 -3.81
CA LYS A 125 -13.21 -1.50 -4.97
C LYS A 125 -12.88 -0.50 -6.06
N GLU A 126 -11.77 -0.75 -6.76
CA GLU A 126 -11.28 0.08 -7.86
C GLU A 126 -11.34 -0.69 -9.17
N TYR A 127 -11.87 -0.06 -10.22
CA TYR A 127 -11.93 -0.64 -11.57
C TYR A 127 -10.82 -0.09 -12.44
N VAL A 128 -10.02 -0.98 -13.03
CA VAL A 128 -8.93 -0.63 -13.96
C VAL A 128 -9.32 -1.06 -15.37
N TYR A 129 -9.92 -0.15 -16.11
CA TYR A 129 -10.45 -0.45 -17.44
C TYR A 129 -9.37 -0.81 -18.46
N SER A 130 -8.17 -0.24 -18.35
CA SER A 130 -7.07 -0.48 -19.29
C SER A 130 -6.52 -1.90 -19.26
N SER A 131 -6.60 -2.56 -18.09
CA SER A 131 -6.10 -3.91 -17.86
C SER A 131 -7.20 -4.92 -17.52
N ASP A 132 -8.45 -4.46 -17.51
CA ASP A 132 -9.65 -5.25 -17.17
C ASP A 132 -9.58 -5.93 -15.81
N PHE A 133 -9.11 -5.19 -14.79
CA PHE A 133 -9.08 -5.62 -13.41
C PHE A 133 -10.15 -4.96 -12.54
N VAL A 134 -10.60 -5.70 -11.55
CA VAL A 134 -11.21 -5.15 -10.34
C VAL A 134 -10.28 -5.41 -9.16
N ILE A 135 -9.92 -4.35 -8.45
CA ILE A 135 -9.02 -4.39 -7.30
C ILE A 135 -9.84 -4.23 -6.02
N TYR A 136 -9.58 -5.07 -5.03
CA TYR A 136 -10.15 -5.04 -3.69
C TYR A 136 -9.08 -4.54 -2.71
N PRO A 137 -9.10 -3.25 -2.33
CA PRO A 137 -8.09 -2.68 -1.44
C PRO A 137 -8.49 -2.82 0.02
N TYR A 138 -7.50 -3.06 0.87
CA TYR A 138 -7.62 -3.10 2.32
C TYR A 138 -6.68 -2.10 2.98
N LEU A 139 -7.16 -1.42 4.03
CA LEU A 139 -6.32 -0.64 4.92
C LEU A 139 -5.85 -1.53 6.06
N ALA A 140 -4.57 -1.48 6.37
CA ALA A 140 -4.00 -2.21 7.50
C ALA A 140 -2.96 -1.38 8.23
N TYR A 141 -2.72 -1.72 9.50
CA TYR A 141 -1.67 -1.14 10.30
C TYR A 141 -0.56 -2.14 10.54
N ILE A 142 0.67 -1.64 10.56
CA ILE A 142 1.87 -2.36 10.92
C ILE A 142 2.64 -1.50 11.92
N ASN A 143 3.17 -2.14 12.97
CA ASN A 143 4.05 -1.44 13.90
C ASN A 143 5.40 -1.17 13.23
N GLY A 144 5.88 0.08 13.30
CA GLY A 144 7.15 0.47 12.69
C GLY A 144 8.36 -0.25 13.26
N ASP A 145 8.34 -0.59 14.56
CA ASP A 145 9.43 -1.32 15.20
C ASP A 145 9.57 -2.74 14.65
N ASP A 146 8.45 -3.39 14.33
CA ASP A 146 8.44 -4.76 13.82
C ASP A 146 8.74 -4.83 12.33
N LEU A 147 8.43 -3.75 11.57
CA LEU A 147 8.57 -3.70 10.12
C LEU A 147 10.01 -4.00 9.67
N PHE A 148 11.00 -3.34 10.29
CA PHE A 148 12.38 -3.42 9.83
C PHE A 148 13.06 -4.76 10.09
N ASP A 149 12.58 -5.50 11.07
CA ASP A 149 13.10 -6.82 11.38
C ASP A 149 12.47 -7.89 10.47
N ALA A 150 11.27 -7.59 9.94
CA ALA A 150 10.51 -8.53 9.12
C ALA A 150 10.73 -8.34 7.62
N ILE A 151 10.99 -7.11 7.17
CA ILE A 151 10.97 -6.79 5.74
C ILE A 151 12.05 -7.56 4.96
N SER A 152 11.59 -8.28 3.95
CA SER A 152 12.43 -9.03 3.00
C SER A 152 11.77 -8.95 1.64
N LEU A 153 12.37 -8.23 0.71
CA LEU A 153 11.79 -8.01 -0.61
C LEU A 153 12.05 -9.18 -1.54
N ASP A 154 11.05 -9.54 -2.32
CA ASP A 154 11.25 -10.39 -3.51
C ASP A 154 11.92 -9.56 -4.60
N GLU A 155 13.23 -9.71 -4.76
CA GLU A 155 14.04 -8.98 -5.75
C GLU A 155 13.71 -9.35 -7.21
N GLU A 156 13.01 -10.46 -7.45
CA GLU A 156 12.54 -10.82 -8.79
C GLU A 156 11.36 -9.93 -9.22
N GLU A 157 10.53 -9.51 -8.28
CA GLU A 157 9.36 -8.69 -8.53
C GLU A 157 9.51 -7.22 -8.15
N LEU A 158 10.28 -6.92 -7.13
CA LEU A 158 10.40 -5.57 -6.56
C LEU A 158 11.80 -4.98 -6.73
N ALA A 159 11.85 -3.71 -7.07
CA ALA A 159 13.09 -2.93 -7.08
C ALA A 159 13.37 -2.27 -5.72
N SER A 160 12.34 -1.89 -4.99
CA SER A 160 12.47 -1.27 -3.67
C SER A 160 11.14 -1.24 -2.91
N ALA A 161 11.19 -1.08 -1.60
CA ALA A 161 10.07 -0.65 -0.79
C ALA A 161 10.31 0.78 -0.28
N VAL A 162 9.23 1.56 -0.22
CA VAL A 162 9.30 3.01 0.04
C VAL A 162 8.27 3.38 1.09
N LEU A 163 8.73 3.95 2.21
CA LEU A 163 7.87 4.55 3.22
C LEU A 163 7.59 6.01 2.86
N VAL A 164 6.34 6.34 2.68
CA VAL A 164 5.89 7.68 2.29
C VAL A 164 5.25 8.35 3.48
N ASP A 165 5.88 9.41 3.98
CA ASP A 165 5.30 10.29 5.00
C ASP A 165 4.13 11.08 4.37
N ILE A 166 2.92 10.81 4.85
CA ILE A 166 1.71 11.42 4.31
C ILE A 166 1.69 12.93 4.48
N LYS A 167 2.27 13.43 5.58
CA LYS A 167 2.35 14.87 5.85
C LYS A 167 3.22 15.62 4.84
N LYS A 168 4.10 14.88 4.15
CA LYS A 168 4.99 15.43 3.11
C LYS A 168 4.49 15.20 1.69
N LEU A 169 3.37 14.50 1.50
CA LEU A 169 2.78 14.38 0.17
C LEU A 169 2.33 15.73 -0.36
N PRO A 170 2.55 16.01 -1.67
CA PRO A 170 2.04 17.23 -2.28
C PRO A 170 0.50 17.16 -2.36
N LEU A 171 -0.16 17.92 -1.49
CA LEU A 171 -1.61 18.03 -1.44
C LEU A 171 -2.07 19.43 -1.81
N PRO A 172 -3.08 19.57 -2.70
CA PRO A 172 -3.77 18.51 -3.44
C PRO A 172 -2.87 17.86 -4.50
N PRO A 173 -3.16 16.59 -4.89
CA PRO A 173 -2.40 15.94 -5.95
C PRO A 173 -2.56 16.66 -7.28
N LYS A 174 -1.60 16.48 -8.17
CA LYS A 174 -1.75 16.93 -9.55
C LYS A 174 -2.81 16.08 -10.26
N LEU A 175 -3.72 16.74 -10.98
CA LEU A 175 -4.76 16.03 -11.74
C LEU A 175 -4.35 15.89 -13.19
N ARG A 176 -4.43 14.67 -13.70
CA ARG A 176 -4.19 14.37 -15.11
C ARG A 176 -5.47 13.88 -15.78
N TRP A 177 -5.68 14.38 -16.99
CA TRP A 177 -6.76 13.96 -17.87
C TRP A 177 -6.29 12.85 -18.79
N MET A 178 -7.08 11.78 -18.90
CA MET A 178 -6.81 10.68 -19.79
C MET A 178 -8.06 10.34 -20.60
N LYS A 179 -7.88 10.15 -21.90
CA LYS A 179 -8.93 9.61 -22.77
C LYS A 179 -8.99 8.11 -22.59
N THR A 180 -10.18 7.58 -22.36
CA THR A 180 -10.47 6.15 -22.29
C THR A 180 -11.55 5.81 -23.31
N PRO A 181 -11.78 4.53 -23.64
CA PRO A 181 -12.89 4.13 -24.51
C PRO A 181 -14.25 4.59 -23.98
N GLN A 182 -14.40 4.81 -22.67
CA GLN A 182 -15.63 5.24 -22.01
C GLN A 182 -15.74 6.77 -21.88
N GLY A 183 -14.74 7.51 -22.39
CA GLY A 183 -14.71 8.98 -22.33
C GLY A 183 -13.44 9.52 -21.68
N VAL A 184 -13.53 10.74 -21.17
CA VAL A 184 -12.41 11.37 -20.47
C VAL A 184 -12.49 11.08 -18.97
N THR A 185 -11.42 10.58 -18.39
CA THR A 185 -11.30 10.39 -16.96
C THR A 185 -10.20 11.30 -16.38
N VAL A 186 -10.31 11.61 -15.09
CA VAL A 186 -9.31 12.38 -14.33
C VAL A 186 -8.78 11.49 -13.23
N TYR A 187 -7.47 11.47 -13.06
CA TYR A 187 -6.84 10.74 -11.98
C TYR A 187 -5.76 11.57 -11.29
N PRO A 188 -5.54 11.35 -9.97
CA PRO A 188 -4.50 12.02 -9.24
C PRO A 188 -3.12 11.45 -9.57
N GLU A 189 -2.11 12.31 -9.47
CA GLU A 189 -0.70 11.95 -9.50
C GLU A 189 -0.01 12.56 -8.29
N PHE A 190 0.73 11.73 -7.55
CA PHE A 190 1.56 12.16 -6.42
C PHE A 190 3.02 11.99 -6.82
N TYR A 191 3.74 13.08 -6.90
CA TYR A 191 5.17 13.08 -7.18
C TYR A 191 5.92 12.96 -5.84
N LEU A 192 6.51 11.80 -5.59
CA LEU A 192 7.30 11.58 -4.39
C LEU A 192 8.66 12.27 -4.53
N ASN A 193 9.22 12.25 -5.74
CA ASN A 193 10.41 12.99 -6.14
C ASN A 193 10.48 13.10 -7.67
N SER A 194 11.65 13.49 -8.22
CA SER A 194 11.88 13.59 -9.67
C SER A 194 11.82 12.26 -10.42
N ARG A 195 11.94 11.12 -9.70
CA ARG A 195 12.01 9.78 -10.30
C ARG A 195 10.80 8.91 -9.97
N ARG A 196 10.12 9.14 -8.83
CA ARG A 196 9.04 8.30 -8.32
C ARG A 196 7.72 9.04 -8.32
N MET A 197 6.72 8.43 -8.93
CA MET A 197 5.37 8.96 -9.01
C MET A 197 4.36 7.86 -8.74
N VAL A 198 3.38 8.16 -7.90
CA VAL A 198 2.20 7.31 -7.71
C VAL A 198 1.09 7.81 -8.63
N TRP A 199 0.55 6.94 -9.46
CA TRP A 199 -0.49 7.26 -10.44
C TRP A 199 -1.48 6.11 -10.63
N GLY A 200 -2.47 6.27 -11.49
CA GLY A 200 -3.42 5.22 -11.85
C GLY A 200 -4.31 4.77 -10.69
N ALA A 201 -4.51 3.46 -10.57
CA ALA A 201 -5.35 2.86 -9.53
C ALA A 201 -4.80 3.11 -8.12
N THR A 202 -3.49 2.96 -7.95
CA THR A 202 -2.81 3.19 -6.66
C THR A 202 -3.05 4.62 -6.18
N ALA A 203 -2.88 5.62 -7.04
CA ALA A 203 -3.13 7.01 -6.68
C ALA A 203 -4.60 7.29 -6.36
N ARG A 204 -5.56 6.66 -7.07
CA ARG A 204 -6.99 6.81 -6.78
C ARG A 204 -7.37 6.22 -5.43
N ILE A 205 -6.85 5.05 -5.10
CA ILE A 205 -7.05 4.41 -3.80
C ILE A 205 -6.45 5.29 -2.70
N LEU A 206 -5.20 5.73 -2.86
CA LEU A 206 -4.51 6.61 -1.93
C LEU A 206 -5.28 7.93 -1.71
N TRP A 207 -5.74 8.56 -2.79
CA TRP A 207 -6.47 9.82 -2.69
C TRP A 207 -7.81 9.70 -1.96
N ARG A 208 -8.53 8.59 -2.17
CA ARG A 208 -9.77 8.30 -1.43
C ARG A 208 -9.50 8.18 0.07
N LEU A 209 -8.43 7.50 0.44
CA LEU A 209 -8.04 7.34 1.83
C LEU A 209 -7.64 8.69 2.45
N ILE A 210 -6.78 9.46 1.80
CA ILE A 210 -6.38 10.79 2.26
C ILE A 210 -7.61 11.67 2.48
N ARG A 211 -8.56 11.67 1.56
CA ARG A 211 -9.80 12.43 1.71
C ARG A 211 -10.68 11.93 2.86
N LYS A 212 -10.75 10.62 3.07
CA LYS A 212 -11.60 10.03 4.11
C LYS A 212 -11.06 10.33 5.52
N TYR A 213 -9.77 10.20 5.70
CA TYR A 213 -9.14 10.28 7.02
C TYR A 213 -8.35 11.56 7.22
N TYR A 214 -7.29 11.76 6.46
CA TYR A 214 -6.34 12.84 6.69
C TYR A 214 -6.96 14.24 6.59
N MET A 215 -7.84 14.48 5.60
CA MET A 215 -8.49 15.79 5.44
C MET A 215 -9.54 16.07 6.53
N ASN A 216 -10.04 15.03 7.20
CA ASN A 216 -11.05 15.19 8.26
C ASN A 216 -10.44 15.25 9.66
N THR A 217 -9.35 14.53 9.92
CA THR A 217 -8.75 14.39 11.25
C THR A 217 -7.31 14.92 11.35
N GLY A 218 -6.64 15.13 10.22
CA GLY A 218 -5.20 15.43 10.15
C GLY A 218 -4.31 14.20 10.37
N GLU A 219 -4.91 13.02 10.54
CA GLU A 219 -4.25 11.74 10.77
C GLU A 219 -4.78 10.69 9.81
N LEU A 220 -3.93 9.80 9.35
CA LEU A 220 -4.32 8.71 8.46
C LEU A 220 -4.40 7.38 9.20
N CYS A 221 -3.61 7.25 10.23
CA CYS A 221 -3.58 6.11 11.12
C CYS A 221 -4.26 6.52 12.44
N LEU A 222 -5.56 6.30 12.57
CA LEU A 222 -6.33 6.56 13.79
C LEU A 222 -6.09 5.49 14.84
#